data_aaf07697e5c2a6555299db241d53842c
#
_entry.id   aaf07697e5c2a6555299db241d53842c
#
_cell.length_a   1.000
_cell.length_b   1.000
_cell.length_c   1.000
_cell.angle_alpha   90.00
_cell.angle_beta   90.00
_cell.angle_gamma   90.00
#
_symmetry.space_group_name_H-M   'P 1'
#
loop_
_entity.id
_entity.type
_entity.pdbx_description
1 polymer ?
#
loop_
_entity_poly.entity_id
_entity_poly.type
_entity_poly.pdbx_seq_one_letter_code
_entity_poly.pdbx_strand_id
1 'polypeptide(L)'
;RERGITIDIALWKFETPKFHVTIIDAPGHRDFIKNMITGTSQADCAILIIAGGIGEFEAGISKDGQTREHALLAYTLGVKQLIVAINKMDSVKWDKNRYDEIVKECSNFVKKVGFNPKSVPFVPISGWNGDNMIEPSTNCPWYKGWEKETKAGKSSGKTLLEAIDAIEPPTRPTDKPLRLPLQDVYKIGGIGTVPVGRVETGIIKAGMVVTFAPAGVTTEVKSVEMHHEQLTEGVPGDNVGFNV
;
A
#
# COMPACT_ATOMS: atom_id res chain seq x y z
N ARG A 1 7.07 7.95 20.74
CA ARG A 1 7.41 6.52 20.45
C ARG A 1 7.93 5.78 21.70
N GLU A 2 7.43 6.09 22.87
CA GLU A 2 7.90 5.45 24.12
C GLU A 2 7.67 3.93 24.17
N ARG A 3 6.72 3.41 23.38
CA ARG A 3 6.39 1.98 23.34
C ARG A 3 6.96 1.25 22.11
N GLY A 4 7.70 1.90 21.23
CA GLY A 4 8.22 1.29 20.00
C GLY A 4 7.17 0.85 18.98
N ILE A 5 5.92 1.31 19.12
CA ILE A 5 4.80 1.01 18.21
C ILE A 5 4.36 2.27 17.47
N THR A 6 3.89 2.08 16.25
CA THR A 6 3.30 3.15 15.44
C THR A 6 1.87 3.41 15.93
N ILE A 7 1.57 4.67 16.25
CA ILE A 7 0.25 5.08 16.77
C ILE A 7 -0.62 5.64 15.67
N ASP A 8 -0.03 6.35 14.72
CA ASP A 8 -0.73 7.02 13.63
C ASP A 8 -0.05 6.75 12.29
N ILE A 9 -0.74 7.06 11.19
CA ILE A 9 -0.23 6.88 9.85
C ILE A 9 0.94 7.84 9.62
N ALA A 10 2.06 7.31 9.12
CA ALA A 10 3.18 8.08 8.64
C ALA A 10 3.29 7.97 7.12
N LEU A 11 3.58 9.09 6.46
CA LEU A 11 3.76 9.14 5.02
C LEU A 11 5.23 9.42 4.71
N TRP A 12 5.76 8.67 3.76
CA TRP A 12 7.09 8.89 3.21
C TRP A 12 7.07 8.79 1.70
N LYS A 13 7.72 9.72 1.03
CA LYS A 13 7.78 9.76 -0.44
C LYS A 13 9.19 9.54 -0.93
N PHE A 14 9.36 8.71 -1.97
CA PHE A 14 10.62 8.52 -2.67
C PHE A 14 10.37 8.15 -4.14
N GLU A 15 11.42 8.16 -4.92
CA GLU A 15 11.38 7.80 -6.34
C GLU A 15 12.15 6.53 -6.59
N THR A 16 11.61 5.68 -7.45
CA THR A 16 12.29 4.54 -8.05
C THR A 16 12.55 4.82 -9.53
N PRO A 17 13.32 4.00 -10.24
CA PRO A 17 13.47 4.16 -11.69
C PRO A 17 12.16 4.20 -12.47
N LYS A 18 11.08 3.61 -11.95
CA LYS A 18 9.79 3.52 -12.64
C LYS A 18 8.68 4.36 -12.02
N PHE A 19 8.72 4.60 -10.70
CA PHE A 19 7.58 5.16 -9.97
C PHE A 19 7.95 6.28 -9.00
N HIS A 20 7.02 7.18 -8.80
CA HIS A 20 6.91 7.99 -7.58
C HIS A 20 6.14 7.17 -6.56
N VAL A 21 6.79 6.83 -5.45
CA VAL A 21 6.22 5.96 -4.41
C VAL A 21 5.91 6.76 -3.15
N THR A 22 4.71 6.61 -2.66
CA THR A 22 4.33 7.07 -1.33
C THR A 22 4.13 5.86 -0.43
N ILE A 23 4.95 5.73 0.60
CA ILE A 23 4.75 4.72 1.64
C ILE A 23 3.76 5.27 2.65
N ILE A 24 2.74 4.48 2.94
CA ILE A 24 1.79 4.72 4.02
C ILE A 24 2.12 3.71 5.11
N ASP A 25 2.85 4.15 6.13
CA ASP A 25 3.19 3.30 7.27
C ASP A 25 2.02 3.29 8.24
N ALA A 26 1.19 2.27 8.13
CA ALA A 26 0.01 2.12 8.95
C ALA A 26 0.36 1.46 10.29
N PRO A 27 -0.33 1.84 11.39
CA PRO A 27 -0.14 1.20 12.69
C PRO A 27 -0.40 -0.30 12.64
N GLY A 28 0.58 -1.08 13.09
CA GLY A 28 0.48 -2.54 13.12
C GLY A 28 -0.22 -3.11 14.34
N HIS A 29 -0.37 -2.32 15.41
CA HIS A 29 -1.00 -2.77 16.65
C HIS A 29 -2.52 -2.74 16.55
N ARG A 30 -3.18 -3.79 17.03
CA ARG A 30 -4.65 -3.95 16.94
C ARG A 30 -5.44 -2.79 17.55
N ASP A 31 -4.89 -2.11 18.54
CA ASP A 31 -5.56 -0.98 19.19
C ASP A 31 -5.70 0.23 18.25
N PHE A 32 -4.96 0.25 17.14
CA PHE A 32 -4.94 1.31 16.14
C PHE A 32 -5.50 0.88 14.79
N ILE A 33 -6.34 -0.16 14.77
CA ILE A 33 -6.89 -0.75 13.54
C ILE A 33 -7.65 0.27 12.69
N LYS A 34 -8.32 1.23 13.32
CA LYS A 34 -9.05 2.30 12.63
C LYS A 34 -8.10 3.12 11.73
N ASN A 35 -6.92 3.46 12.24
CA ASN A 35 -5.93 4.21 11.49
C ASN A 35 -5.32 3.34 10.36
N MET A 36 -5.15 2.06 10.61
CA MET A 36 -4.74 1.10 9.58
C MET A 36 -5.77 0.99 8.46
N ILE A 37 -7.05 0.94 8.76
CA ILE A 37 -8.13 0.91 7.76
C ILE A 37 -8.02 2.13 6.84
N THR A 38 -7.86 3.32 7.40
CA THR A 38 -7.69 4.55 6.62
C THR A 38 -6.46 4.49 5.72
N GLY A 39 -5.32 4.02 6.24
CA GLY A 39 -4.09 3.88 5.45
C GLY A 39 -4.23 2.86 4.32
N THR A 40 -4.75 1.69 4.62
CA THR A 40 -4.86 0.58 3.66
C THR A 40 -5.81 0.90 2.51
N SER A 41 -6.93 1.60 2.76
CA SER A 41 -7.91 1.94 1.74
C SER A 41 -7.38 2.86 0.63
N GLN A 42 -6.23 3.50 0.86
CA GLN A 42 -5.58 4.41 -0.10
C GLN A 42 -4.44 3.75 -0.88
N ALA A 43 -4.10 2.50 -0.59
CA ALA A 43 -2.94 1.83 -1.16
C ALA A 43 -3.24 1.10 -2.47
N ASP A 44 -2.32 1.20 -3.42
CA ASP A 44 -2.36 0.43 -4.68
C ASP A 44 -1.74 -0.96 -4.53
N CYS A 45 -0.81 -1.11 -3.59
CA CYS A 45 -0.12 -2.35 -3.24
C CYS A 45 0.14 -2.37 -1.74
N ALA A 46 0.16 -3.53 -1.14
CA ALA A 46 0.56 -3.72 0.25
C ALA A 46 1.88 -4.47 0.33
N ILE A 47 2.73 -4.05 1.24
CA ILE A 47 3.93 -4.80 1.64
C ILE A 47 3.68 -5.34 3.04
N LEU A 48 3.52 -6.65 3.13
CA LEU A 48 3.34 -7.33 4.40
C LEU A 48 4.71 -7.68 4.98
N ILE A 49 5.06 -7.04 6.08
CA ILE A 49 6.32 -7.29 6.78
C ILE A 49 6.08 -8.35 7.85
N ILE A 50 6.78 -9.45 7.73
CA ILE A 50 6.67 -10.61 8.63
C ILE A 50 7.99 -10.78 9.38
N ALA A 51 7.91 -10.85 10.71
CA ALA A 51 9.08 -11.15 11.53
C ALA A 51 9.46 -12.63 11.43
N GLY A 52 10.69 -12.90 11.00
CA GLY A 52 11.22 -14.26 10.85
C GLY A 52 11.74 -14.88 12.15
N GLY A 53 11.81 -14.10 13.24
CA GLY A 53 12.29 -14.58 14.53
C GLY A 53 11.48 -15.75 15.08
N ILE A 54 12.15 -16.62 15.83
CA ILE A 54 11.51 -17.78 16.48
C ILE A 54 10.49 -17.28 17.51
N GLY A 55 9.26 -17.78 17.41
CA GLY A 55 8.13 -17.33 18.23
C GLY A 55 7.42 -16.08 17.70
N GLU A 56 8.11 -15.18 17.04
CA GLU A 56 7.49 -13.96 16.49
C GLU A 56 6.61 -14.25 15.26
N PHE A 57 7.10 -15.08 14.36
CA PHE A 57 6.34 -15.51 13.20
C PHE A 57 5.08 -16.29 13.60
N GLU A 58 5.24 -17.28 14.47
CA GLU A 58 4.14 -18.12 14.94
C GLU A 58 3.06 -17.30 15.65
N ALA A 59 3.44 -16.33 16.45
CA ALA A 59 2.50 -15.42 17.11
C ALA A 59 1.73 -14.55 16.11
N GLY A 60 2.43 -14.02 15.08
CA GLY A 60 1.82 -13.17 14.07
C GLY A 60 0.81 -13.88 13.17
N ILE A 61 1.05 -15.15 12.85
CA ILE A 61 0.20 -15.96 11.97
C ILE A 61 -0.90 -16.75 12.70
N SER A 62 -0.87 -16.77 14.03
CA SER A 62 -1.91 -17.41 14.84
C SER A 62 -3.30 -16.85 14.56
N LYS A 63 -4.34 -17.55 15.01
CA LYS A 63 -5.75 -17.16 14.78
C LYS A 63 -6.03 -15.71 15.17
N ASP A 64 -5.43 -15.24 16.25
CA ASP A 64 -5.58 -13.87 16.77
C ASP A 64 -4.36 -13.00 16.47
N GLY A 65 -3.49 -13.44 15.57
CA GLY A 65 -2.24 -12.77 15.23
C GLY A 65 -2.44 -11.56 14.31
N GLN A 66 -1.63 -10.54 14.52
CA GLN A 66 -1.71 -9.27 13.79
C GLN A 66 -1.40 -9.42 12.29
N THR A 67 -0.41 -10.25 11.93
CA THR A 67 -0.05 -10.50 10.53
C THR A 67 -1.24 -11.01 9.71
N ARG A 68 -1.97 -11.96 10.28
CA ARG A 68 -3.16 -12.53 9.63
C ARG A 68 -4.27 -11.49 9.48
N GLU A 69 -4.51 -10.72 10.50
CA GLU A 69 -5.52 -9.66 10.52
C GLU A 69 -5.21 -8.56 9.50
N HIS A 70 -3.96 -8.13 9.42
CA HIS A 70 -3.53 -7.09 8.47
C HIS A 70 -3.68 -7.54 7.01
N ALA A 71 -3.29 -8.76 6.68
CA ALA A 71 -3.42 -9.28 5.32
C ALA A 71 -4.90 -9.44 4.91
N LEU A 72 -5.74 -9.94 5.80
CA LEU A 72 -7.17 -10.05 5.56
C LEU A 72 -7.81 -8.68 5.35
N LEU A 73 -7.43 -7.70 6.16
CA LEU A 73 -7.94 -6.34 6.06
C LEU A 73 -7.51 -5.67 4.77
N ALA A 74 -6.25 -5.81 4.36
CA ALA A 74 -5.76 -5.30 3.09
C ALA A 74 -6.55 -5.87 1.90
N TYR A 75 -6.79 -7.17 1.89
CA TYR A 75 -7.60 -7.82 0.85
C TYR A 75 -9.04 -7.31 0.85
N THR A 76 -9.68 -7.25 2.02
CA THR A 76 -11.07 -6.80 2.17
C THR A 76 -11.26 -5.35 1.73
N LEU A 77 -10.28 -4.50 1.95
CA LEU A 77 -10.30 -3.09 1.53
C LEU A 77 -9.91 -2.87 0.06
N GLY A 78 -9.70 -3.93 -0.69
CA GLY A 78 -9.52 -3.87 -2.14
C GLY A 78 -8.08 -3.74 -2.63
N VAL A 79 -7.09 -3.93 -1.78
CA VAL A 79 -5.69 -4.02 -2.23
C VAL A 79 -5.50 -5.32 -3.00
N LYS A 80 -5.14 -5.22 -4.27
CA LYS A 80 -5.06 -6.37 -5.19
C LYS A 80 -3.67 -6.95 -5.32
N GLN A 81 -2.63 -6.21 -4.99
CA GLN A 81 -1.24 -6.61 -5.13
C GLN A 81 -0.58 -6.67 -3.75
N LEU A 82 0.17 -7.73 -3.52
CA LEU A 82 0.85 -7.97 -2.26
C LEU A 82 2.31 -8.33 -2.51
N ILE A 83 3.19 -7.78 -1.68
CA ILE A 83 4.59 -8.19 -1.55
C ILE A 83 4.77 -8.67 -0.11
N VAL A 84 5.44 -9.78 0.09
CA VAL A 84 5.76 -10.29 1.43
C VAL A 84 7.25 -10.20 1.68
N ALA A 85 7.63 -9.45 2.71
CA ALA A 85 9.01 -9.33 3.16
C ALA A 85 9.19 -10.05 4.50
N ILE A 86 10.06 -11.05 4.52
CA ILE A 86 10.42 -11.78 5.73
C ILE A 86 11.57 -11.03 6.38
N ASN A 87 11.28 -10.25 7.39
CA ASN A 87 12.22 -9.37 8.08
C ASN A 87 12.90 -10.08 9.24
N LYS A 88 13.95 -9.45 9.77
CA LYS A 88 14.75 -9.95 10.89
C LYS A 88 15.46 -11.27 10.58
N MET A 89 15.82 -11.50 9.32
CA MET A 89 16.57 -12.69 8.93
C MET A 89 17.96 -12.78 9.59
N ASP A 90 18.52 -11.63 9.95
CA ASP A 90 19.75 -11.56 10.75
C ASP A 90 19.59 -12.24 12.12
N SER A 91 18.43 -12.14 12.76
CA SER A 91 18.16 -12.75 14.07
C SER A 91 18.12 -14.28 14.02
N VAL A 92 17.85 -14.87 12.89
CA VAL A 92 17.85 -16.33 12.66
C VAL A 92 19.06 -16.76 11.82
N LYS A 93 20.10 -15.92 11.76
CA LYS A 93 21.36 -16.18 11.06
C LYS A 93 21.20 -16.56 9.59
N TRP A 94 20.20 -15.98 8.93
CA TRP A 94 19.89 -16.26 7.52
C TRP A 94 19.68 -17.73 7.21
N ASP A 95 19.04 -18.46 8.10
CA ASP A 95 18.77 -19.89 7.95
C ASP A 95 17.77 -20.14 6.81
N LYS A 96 18.22 -20.85 5.78
CA LYS A 96 17.41 -21.24 4.63
C LYS A 96 16.18 -22.05 5.02
N ASN A 97 16.32 -23.00 5.93
CA ASN A 97 15.23 -23.87 6.35
C ASN A 97 14.14 -23.07 7.06
N ARG A 98 14.53 -22.12 7.89
CA ARG A 98 13.59 -21.20 8.55
C ARG A 98 12.85 -20.34 7.54
N TYR A 99 13.55 -19.79 6.56
CA TYR A 99 12.95 -19.03 5.48
C TYR A 99 11.95 -19.86 4.66
N ASP A 100 12.34 -21.07 4.24
CA ASP A 100 11.48 -21.96 3.46
C ASP A 100 10.21 -22.35 4.23
N GLU A 101 10.33 -22.63 5.53
CA GLU A 101 9.20 -22.89 6.41
C GLU A 101 8.23 -21.70 6.45
N ILE A 102 8.73 -20.50 6.65
CA ILE A 102 7.91 -19.29 6.71
C ILE A 102 7.24 -19.01 5.38
N VAL A 103 7.96 -19.14 4.26
CA VAL A 103 7.39 -18.95 2.92
C VAL A 103 6.26 -19.93 2.64
N LYS A 104 6.42 -21.19 3.03
CA LYS A 104 5.37 -22.22 2.86
C LYS A 104 4.12 -21.87 3.65
N GLU A 105 4.26 -21.52 4.91
CA GLU A 105 3.16 -21.11 5.78
C GLU A 105 2.47 -19.85 5.26
N CYS A 106 3.25 -18.86 4.85
CA CYS A 106 2.73 -17.61 4.30
C CYS A 106 2.01 -17.83 2.96
N SER A 107 2.53 -18.70 2.10
CA SER A 107 1.87 -19.02 0.82
C SER A 107 0.49 -19.63 1.05
N ASN A 108 0.36 -20.55 2.00
CA ASN A 108 -0.93 -21.13 2.36
C ASN A 108 -1.89 -20.09 2.94
N PHE A 109 -1.37 -19.23 3.78
CA PHE A 109 -2.13 -18.18 4.45
C PHE A 109 -2.63 -17.10 3.48
N VAL A 110 -1.77 -16.55 2.61
CA VAL A 110 -2.18 -15.53 1.63
C VAL A 110 -3.18 -16.10 0.61
N LYS A 111 -3.07 -17.38 0.28
CA LYS A 111 -4.04 -18.07 -0.55
C LYS A 111 -5.42 -18.14 0.11
N LYS A 112 -5.46 -18.47 1.40
CA LYS A 112 -6.72 -18.51 2.18
C LYS A 112 -7.36 -17.13 2.31
N VAL A 113 -6.55 -16.08 2.38
CA VAL A 113 -7.04 -14.69 2.42
C VAL A 113 -7.67 -14.30 1.08
N GLY A 114 -7.14 -14.77 -0.03
CA GLY A 114 -7.67 -14.51 -1.37
C GLY A 114 -6.64 -14.07 -2.40
N PHE A 115 -5.37 -13.88 -2.00
CA PHE A 115 -4.28 -13.58 -2.93
C PHE A 115 -3.80 -14.83 -3.64
N ASN A 116 -3.31 -14.68 -4.87
CA ASN A 116 -2.64 -15.76 -5.59
C ASN A 116 -1.15 -15.79 -5.18
N PRO A 117 -0.67 -16.85 -4.50
CA PRO A 117 0.73 -16.92 -4.07
C PRO A 117 1.75 -16.81 -5.20
N LYS A 118 1.39 -17.24 -6.41
CA LYS A 118 2.26 -17.15 -7.59
C LYS A 118 2.48 -15.71 -8.06
N SER A 119 1.59 -14.80 -7.69
CA SER A 119 1.67 -13.37 -7.99
C SER A 119 2.28 -12.55 -6.85
N VAL A 120 2.70 -13.19 -5.77
CA VAL A 120 3.24 -12.54 -4.57
C VAL A 120 4.75 -12.77 -4.48
N PRO A 121 5.58 -11.73 -4.63
CA PRO A 121 7.01 -11.84 -4.36
C PRO A 121 7.28 -12.06 -2.88
N PHE A 122 8.19 -12.99 -2.56
CA PHE A 122 8.69 -13.23 -1.21
C PHE A 122 10.17 -12.84 -1.14
N VAL A 123 10.52 -11.95 -0.23
CA VAL A 123 11.87 -11.40 -0.10
C VAL A 123 12.37 -11.55 1.33
N PRO A 124 13.49 -12.26 1.56
CA PRO A 124 14.13 -12.26 2.87
C PRO A 124 14.93 -10.99 3.07
N ILE A 125 14.66 -10.25 4.13
CA ILE A 125 15.30 -8.96 4.40
C ILE A 125 15.81 -8.85 5.84
N SER A 126 16.73 -7.90 6.05
CA SER A 126 17.01 -7.31 7.34
C SER A 126 16.85 -5.80 7.24
N GLY A 127 15.76 -5.29 7.77
CA GLY A 127 15.50 -3.84 7.78
C GLY A 127 16.52 -3.08 8.63
N TRP A 128 17.12 -3.74 9.65
CA TRP A 128 18.13 -3.14 10.49
C TRP A 128 19.47 -2.97 9.77
N ASN A 129 19.91 -3.97 9.03
CA ASN A 129 21.18 -3.97 8.30
C ASN A 129 21.05 -3.47 6.85
N GLY A 130 19.84 -3.37 6.32
CA GLY A 130 19.59 -2.98 4.93
C GLY A 130 19.71 -4.10 3.89
N ASP A 131 19.86 -5.36 4.32
CA ASP A 131 20.02 -6.51 3.41
C ASP A 131 18.77 -6.74 2.54
N ASN A 132 18.98 -6.94 1.26
CA ASN A 132 17.94 -7.15 0.23
C ASN A 132 16.87 -6.05 0.14
N MET A 133 17.15 -4.88 0.68
CA MET A 133 16.27 -3.73 0.54
C MET A 133 16.46 -3.06 -0.84
N ILE A 134 17.67 -2.58 -1.09
CA ILE A 134 18.05 -1.88 -2.33
C ILE A 134 19.02 -2.72 -3.16
N GLU A 135 19.98 -3.36 -2.50
CA GLU A 135 20.99 -4.22 -3.12
C GLU A 135 20.86 -5.66 -2.64
N PRO A 136 21.21 -6.66 -3.49
CA PRO A 136 21.19 -8.05 -3.07
C PRO A 136 22.14 -8.30 -1.89
N SER A 137 21.67 -9.06 -0.89
CA SER A 137 22.47 -9.45 0.25
C SER A 137 23.42 -10.59 -0.07
N THR A 138 24.64 -10.53 0.48
CA THR A 138 25.61 -11.64 0.45
C THR A 138 25.36 -12.68 1.55
N ASN A 139 24.47 -12.40 2.50
CA ASN A 139 24.18 -13.28 3.64
C ASN A 139 23.22 -14.43 3.29
N CYS A 140 22.56 -14.38 2.14
CA CYS A 140 21.64 -15.41 1.66
C CYS A 140 21.99 -15.91 0.25
N PRO A 141 23.16 -16.56 0.06
CA PRO A 141 23.56 -17.06 -1.25
C PRO A 141 22.62 -18.15 -1.79
N TRP A 142 21.85 -18.79 -0.91
CA TRP A 142 20.82 -19.77 -1.27
C TRP A 142 19.55 -19.13 -1.86
N TYR A 143 19.35 -17.83 -1.69
CA TYR A 143 18.20 -17.11 -2.23
C TYR A 143 18.43 -16.77 -3.70
N LYS A 144 17.62 -17.34 -4.59
CA LYS A 144 17.73 -17.15 -6.05
C LYS A 144 16.94 -15.96 -6.57
N GLY A 145 16.27 -15.25 -5.70
CA GLY A 145 15.37 -14.17 -6.06
C GLY A 145 13.90 -14.56 -5.93
N TRP A 146 13.04 -13.56 -6.09
CA TRP A 146 11.60 -13.74 -6.14
C TRP A 146 11.13 -13.83 -7.61
N GLU A 147 10.03 -14.53 -7.81
CA GLU A 147 9.32 -14.58 -9.08
C GLU A 147 7.85 -14.30 -8.84
N LYS A 148 7.22 -13.59 -9.76
CA LYS A 148 5.77 -13.43 -9.76
C LYS A 148 5.19 -13.61 -11.16
N GLU A 149 4.00 -14.19 -11.22
CA GLU A 149 3.21 -14.29 -12.45
C GLU A 149 2.32 -13.05 -12.58
N THR A 150 2.37 -12.43 -13.76
CA THR A 150 1.52 -11.29 -14.13
C THR A 150 0.76 -11.60 -15.40
N LYS A 151 -0.23 -10.78 -15.75
CA LYS A 151 -0.96 -10.89 -17.02
C LYS A 151 -0.04 -10.72 -18.23
N ALA A 152 1.05 -9.99 -18.09
CA ALA A 152 2.05 -9.75 -19.13
C ALA A 152 3.16 -10.81 -19.18
N GLY A 153 3.17 -11.79 -18.26
CA GLY A 153 4.18 -12.83 -18.15
C GLY A 153 4.79 -12.92 -16.75
N LYS A 154 6.00 -13.49 -16.67
CA LYS A 154 6.72 -13.62 -15.39
C LYS A 154 7.67 -12.44 -15.19
N SER A 155 7.68 -11.91 -13.97
CA SER A 155 8.68 -10.97 -13.49
C SER A 155 9.53 -11.60 -12.40
N SER A 156 10.80 -11.22 -12.31
CA SER A 156 11.73 -11.70 -11.29
C SER A 156 12.67 -10.59 -10.82
N GLY A 157 13.24 -10.77 -9.66
CA GLY A 157 14.19 -9.87 -9.05
C GLY A 157 14.73 -10.44 -7.75
N LYS A 158 15.59 -9.69 -7.05
CA LYS A 158 16.21 -10.13 -5.79
C LYS A 158 15.88 -9.25 -4.60
N THR A 159 15.67 -7.96 -4.82
CA THR A 159 15.49 -6.98 -3.73
C THR A 159 14.05 -6.57 -3.57
N LEU A 160 13.75 -5.97 -2.41
CA LEU A 160 12.44 -5.37 -2.14
C LEU A 160 12.16 -4.21 -3.09
N LEU A 161 13.16 -3.37 -3.37
CA LEU A 161 13.02 -2.27 -4.33
C LEU A 161 12.64 -2.76 -5.72
N GLU A 162 13.28 -3.83 -6.21
CA GLU A 162 12.92 -4.45 -7.49
C GLU A 162 11.48 -4.99 -7.47
N ALA A 163 11.02 -5.54 -6.35
CA ALA A 163 9.63 -5.99 -6.19
C ALA A 163 8.64 -4.82 -6.26
N ILE A 164 8.99 -3.67 -5.70
CA ILE A 164 8.18 -2.45 -5.80
C ILE A 164 8.13 -1.96 -7.25
N ASP A 165 9.24 -1.98 -7.98
CA ASP A 165 9.30 -1.61 -9.39
C ASP A 165 8.56 -2.59 -10.31
N ALA A 166 8.31 -3.80 -9.86
CA ALA A 166 7.54 -4.80 -10.59
C ALA A 166 6.02 -4.73 -10.32
N ILE A 167 5.56 -3.79 -9.49
CA ILE A 167 4.13 -3.57 -9.28
C ILE A 167 3.46 -3.15 -10.59
N GLU A 168 2.34 -3.79 -10.90
CA GLU A 168 1.52 -3.37 -12.03
C GLU A 168 0.87 -2.02 -11.70
N PRO A 169 1.01 -1.00 -12.58
CA PRO A 169 0.37 0.28 -12.36
C PRO A 169 -1.13 0.09 -12.21
N PRO A 170 -1.78 0.77 -11.26
CA PRO A 170 -3.23 0.69 -11.14
C PRO A 170 -3.89 1.24 -12.41
N THR A 171 -4.98 0.60 -12.83
CA THR A 171 -5.81 1.14 -13.91
C THR A 171 -6.45 2.44 -13.43
N ARG A 172 -6.15 3.55 -14.12
CA ARG A 172 -6.67 4.89 -13.79
C ARG A 172 -7.55 5.36 -14.93
N PRO A 173 -8.84 4.99 -14.94
CA PRO A 173 -9.73 5.27 -16.07
C PRO A 173 -10.12 6.76 -16.09
N THR A 174 -9.58 7.50 -17.06
CA THR A 174 -9.87 8.92 -17.30
C THR A 174 -11.08 9.16 -18.18
N ASP A 175 -11.47 8.18 -18.98
CA ASP A 175 -12.56 8.21 -19.96
C ASP A 175 -13.95 7.91 -19.37
N LYS A 176 -13.99 7.47 -18.12
CA LYS A 176 -15.23 7.18 -17.39
C LYS A 176 -15.80 8.44 -16.73
N PRO A 177 -17.08 8.43 -16.35
CA PRO A 177 -17.66 9.52 -15.55
C PRO A 177 -16.87 9.75 -14.26
N LEU A 178 -16.79 11.01 -13.83
CA LEU A 178 -16.13 11.38 -12.58
C LEU A 178 -16.79 10.69 -11.39
N ARG A 179 -15.97 9.99 -10.61
CA ARG A 179 -16.32 9.43 -9.31
C ARG A 179 -15.23 9.79 -8.31
N LEU A 180 -15.61 10.53 -7.30
CA LEU A 180 -14.70 11.03 -6.27
C LEU A 180 -15.37 10.88 -4.90
N PRO A 181 -15.08 9.80 -4.17
CA PRO A 181 -15.57 9.66 -2.80
C PRO A 181 -15.01 10.77 -1.91
N LEU A 182 -15.89 11.48 -1.20
CA LEU A 182 -15.47 12.53 -0.28
C LEU A 182 -14.92 11.93 1.01
N GLN A 183 -13.76 12.40 1.39
CA GLN A 183 -13.11 12.06 2.66
C GLN A 183 -13.37 13.11 3.72
N ASP A 184 -13.45 14.38 3.31
CA ASP A 184 -13.67 15.51 4.20
C ASP A 184 -14.24 16.71 3.45
N VAL A 185 -14.79 17.68 4.17
CA VAL A 185 -15.28 18.94 3.64
C VAL A 185 -14.88 20.08 4.56
N TYR A 186 -14.11 21.02 4.04
CA TYR A 186 -13.65 22.19 4.78
C TYR A 186 -14.39 23.46 4.36
N LYS A 187 -14.68 24.31 5.32
CA LYS A 187 -15.11 25.69 5.08
C LYS A 187 -13.96 26.63 5.39
N ILE A 188 -13.45 27.29 4.39
CA ILE A 188 -12.30 28.18 4.51
C ILE A 188 -12.76 29.60 4.27
N GLY A 189 -12.57 30.48 5.28
CA GLY A 189 -12.96 31.90 5.18
C GLY A 189 -12.24 32.58 4.01
N GLY A 190 -12.98 33.28 3.17
CA GLY A 190 -12.47 33.94 1.98
C GLY A 190 -12.29 33.08 0.74
N ILE A 191 -12.35 31.74 0.88
CA ILE A 191 -12.22 30.79 -0.23
C ILE A 191 -13.54 30.10 -0.53
N GLY A 192 -14.23 29.60 0.49
CA GLY A 192 -15.50 28.89 0.35
C GLY A 192 -15.48 27.47 0.87
N THR A 193 -16.30 26.62 0.29
CA THR A 193 -16.39 25.20 0.65
C THR A 193 -15.43 24.38 -0.20
N VAL A 194 -14.61 23.57 0.45
CA VAL A 194 -13.57 22.73 -0.19
C VAL A 194 -13.78 21.27 0.21
N PRO A 195 -14.50 20.48 -0.60
CA PRO A 195 -14.51 19.04 -0.47
C PRO A 195 -13.16 18.44 -0.84
N VAL A 196 -12.78 17.36 -0.17
CA VAL A 196 -11.51 16.65 -0.38
C VAL A 196 -11.78 15.17 -0.59
N GLY A 197 -11.09 14.58 -1.55
CA GLY A 197 -11.17 13.15 -1.81
C GLY A 197 -10.21 12.70 -2.90
N ARG A 198 -10.18 11.39 -3.12
CA ARG A 198 -9.38 10.77 -4.16
C ARG A 198 -10.22 10.54 -5.41
N VAL A 199 -9.74 10.98 -6.56
CA VAL A 199 -10.40 10.68 -7.84
C VAL A 199 -10.28 9.18 -8.13
N GLU A 200 -11.41 8.50 -8.25
CA GLU A 200 -11.47 7.07 -8.58
C GLU A 200 -11.59 6.86 -10.10
N THR A 201 -12.48 7.57 -10.74
CA THR A 201 -12.67 7.53 -12.19
C THR A 201 -12.91 8.93 -12.75
N GLY A 202 -12.65 9.10 -14.03
CA GLY A 202 -12.85 10.38 -14.73
C GLY A 202 -11.82 11.43 -14.36
N ILE A 203 -12.13 12.66 -14.70
CA ILE A 203 -11.26 13.83 -14.47
C ILE A 203 -12.07 14.91 -13.78
N ILE A 204 -11.46 15.60 -12.81
CA ILE A 204 -12.03 16.82 -12.22
C ILE A 204 -11.20 18.03 -12.63
N LYS A 205 -11.85 19.07 -13.10
CA LYS A 205 -11.22 20.34 -13.47
C LYS A 205 -12.13 21.52 -13.19
N ALA A 206 -11.55 22.71 -13.08
CA ALA A 206 -12.31 23.96 -12.92
C ALA A 206 -13.28 24.17 -14.08
N GLY A 207 -14.46 24.69 -13.77
CA GLY A 207 -15.53 24.92 -14.73
C GLY A 207 -16.48 23.75 -14.94
N MET A 208 -16.17 22.56 -14.38
CA MET A 208 -17.08 21.41 -14.43
C MET A 208 -18.23 21.58 -13.46
N VAL A 209 -19.40 21.07 -13.86
CA VAL A 209 -20.55 20.92 -12.97
C VAL A 209 -20.52 19.53 -12.36
N VAL A 210 -20.56 19.46 -11.03
CA VAL A 210 -20.54 18.20 -10.27
C VAL A 210 -21.79 18.05 -9.42
N THR A 211 -22.20 16.82 -9.20
CA THR A 211 -23.35 16.46 -8.36
C THR A 211 -22.89 15.67 -7.16
N PHE A 212 -23.30 16.08 -5.97
CA PHE A 212 -23.00 15.40 -4.70
C PHE A 212 -24.11 14.40 -4.37
N ALA A 213 -23.80 13.12 -4.47
CA ALA A 213 -24.71 12.07 -4.05
C ALA A 213 -24.48 11.74 -2.55
N PRO A 214 -25.52 11.35 -1.80
CA PRO A 214 -26.90 11.12 -2.21
C PRO A 214 -27.77 12.37 -2.18
N ALA A 215 -27.24 13.52 -1.75
CA ALA A 215 -28.02 14.75 -1.55
C ALA A 215 -28.56 15.37 -2.84
N GLY A 216 -27.95 15.07 -3.98
CA GLY A 216 -28.36 15.60 -5.29
C GLY A 216 -28.01 17.08 -5.52
N VAL A 217 -27.15 17.65 -4.69
CA VAL A 217 -26.71 19.05 -4.82
C VAL A 217 -25.77 19.18 -6.02
N THR A 218 -26.01 20.13 -6.88
CA THR A 218 -25.21 20.39 -8.08
C THR A 218 -24.55 21.76 -7.97
N THR A 219 -23.25 21.83 -8.29
CA THR A 219 -22.49 23.07 -8.27
C THR A 219 -21.34 23.04 -9.28
N GLU A 220 -20.78 24.20 -9.58
CA GLU A 220 -19.63 24.35 -10.44
C GLU A 220 -18.32 24.29 -9.61
N VAL A 221 -17.33 23.57 -10.14
CA VAL A 221 -15.98 23.53 -9.57
C VAL A 221 -15.22 24.81 -9.95
N LYS A 222 -14.81 25.60 -8.97
CA LYS A 222 -14.08 26.85 -9.17
C LYS A 222 -12.58 26.65 -9.32
N SER A 223 -12.00 25.73 -8.55
CA SER A 223 -10.59 25.39 -8.61
C SER A 223 -10.33 23.97 -8.11
N VAL A 224 -9.22 23.38 -8.55
CA VAL A 224 -8.73 22.07 -8.09
C VAL A 224 -7.31 22.23 -7.57
N GLU A 225 -7.02 21.68 -6.40
CA GLU A 225 -5.73 21.82 -5.72
C GLU A 225 -5.24 20.48 -5.17
N MET A 226 -3.93 20.28 -5.20
CA MET A 226 -3.24 19.15 -4.58
C MET A 226 -1.93 19.66 -3.98
N HIS A 227 -1.66 19.32 -2.70
CA HIS A 227 -0.44 19.76 -2.00
C HIS A 227 -0.21 21.28 -2.05
N HIS A 228 -1.28 22.07 -1.88
CA HIS A 228 -1.26 23.53 -1.94
C HIS A 228 -0.92 24.12 -3.32
N GLU A 229 -0.91 23.29 -4.37
CA GLU A 229 -0.71 23.74 -5.74
C GLU A 229 -2.02 23.63 -6.51
N GLN A 230 -2.32 24.67 -7.30
CA GLN A 230 -3.47 24.67 -8.19
C GLN A 230 -3.18 23.77 -9.39
N LEU A 231 -4.12 22.85 -9.67
CA LEU A 231 -4.05 21.94 -10.80
C LEU A 231 -4.98 22.40 -11.93
N THR A 232 -4.58 22.13 -13.17
CA THR A 232 -5.46 22.26 -14.33
C THR A 232 -6.53 21.18 -14.32
N GLU A 233 -6.16 19.95 -13.89
CA GLU A 233 -7.09 18.84 -13.74
C GLU A 233 -6.59 17.85 -12.68
N GLY A 234 -7.52 17.17 -12.00
CA GLY A 234 -7.23 16.01 -11.17
C GLY A 234 -7.62 14.73 -11.91
N VAL A 235 -6.69 13.76 -11.92
CA VAL A 235 -6.86 12.48 -12.62
C VAL A 235 -7.01 11.34 -11.60
N PRO A 236 -7.51 10.15 -12.02
CA PRO A 236 -7.65 9.02 -11.11
C PRO A 236 -6.37 8.72 -10.35
N GLY A 237 -6.51 8.53 -9.04
CA GLY A 237 -5.40 8.35 -8.11
C GLY A 237 -4.95 9.62 -7.39
N ASP A 238 -5.28 10.80 -7.90
CA ASP A 238 -4.96 12.06 -7.23
C ASP A 238 -5.89 12.30 -6.04
N ASN A 239 -5.29 12.69 -4.93
CA ASN A 239 -6.03 13.16 -3.76
C ASN A 239 -6.12 14.69 -3.83
N VAL A 240 -7.31 15.20 -4.11
CA VAL A 240 -7.51 16.62 -4.43
C VAL A 240 -8.51 17.29 -3.50
N GLY A 241 -8.30 18.59 -3.27
CA GLY A 241 -9.31 19.49 -2.76
C GLY A 241 -9.85 20.35 -3.91
N PHE A 242 -11.14 20.59 -3.93
CA PHE A 242 -11.74 21.43 -4.97
C PHE A 242 -12.73 22.42 -4.37
N ASN A 243 -12.66 23.67 -4.84
CA ASN A 243 -13.54 24.73 -4.37
C ASN A 243 -14.85 24.71 -5.14
N VAL A 244 -15.95 24.85 -4.42
CA VAL A 244 -17.32 24.92 -4.98
C VAL A 244 -18.08 26.11 -4.45
#